data_d0c5fd8971cd594f52dc03ff747b7957
#
_entry.id   d0c5fd8971cd594f52dc03ff747b7957
#
_cell.length_a   1.000
_cell.length_b   1.000
_cell.length_c   1.000
_cell.angle_alpha   90.00
_cell.angle_beta   90.00
_cell.angle_gamma   90.00
#
_symmetry.space_group_name_H-M   'P 1'
#
loop_
_entity.id
_entity.type
_entity.pdbx_description
1 polymer ?
#
loop_
_entity_poly.entity_id
_entity_poly.type
_entity_poly.pdbx_seq_one_letter_code
_entity_poly.pdbx_strand_id
1 'polypeptide(L)'
;MEKKIIILGTAHGVNVGGKCSPDKKFREYKYSREIIKQLKAELEAAGYKVFVDMEGDEVPGKQSKELEQRCIIVNQLCRQYGTANCIYVSIHVNAAGSEGKWMNAGGWCAYTSRGKTKADALATNLYEAAQVELADYAKTLDAGKKTGAYSEKQRAFRTDYADGDPDQESNFYVLAHTSCPAVLTENLFQDNKADVAFLESEKGRNAIVALHKKGIINYL
;
A
#
# COMPACT_ATOMS: atom_id res chain seq x y z
N MET A 1 2.77 23.29 -16.73
CA MET A 1 2.46 21.85 -16.88
C MET A 1 1.19 21.55 -16.09
N GLU A 2 0.29 20.80 -16.68
CA GLU A 2 -0.93 20.36 -15.99
C GLU A 2 -0.53 19.42 -14.83
N LYS A 3 -1.04 19.68 -13.61
CA LYS A 3 -0.67 18.86 -12.44
C LYS A 3 -1.20 17.43 -12.61
N LYS A 4 -0.37 16.46 -12.28
CA LYS A 4 -0.75 15.05 -12.28
C LYS A 4 -1.93 14.80 -11.33
N ILE A 5 -2.77 13.87 -11.70
CA ILE A 5 -3.92 13.41 -10.93
C ILE A 5 -3.47 12.18 -10.12
N ILE A 6 -3.64 12.25 -8.82
CA ILE A 6 -3.34 11.15 -7.92
C ILE A 6 -4.64 10.44 -7.58
N ILE A 7 -4.70 9.14 -7.80
CA ILE A 7 -5.83 8.29 -7.42
C ILE A 7 -5.33 7.35 -6.33
N LEU A 8 -5.94 7.41 -5.15
CA LEU A 8 -5.62 6.55 -4.02
C LEU A 8 -6.64 5.41 -3.93
N GLY A 9 -6.14 4.19 -3.83
CA GLY A 9 -6.94 2.98 -3.71
C GLY A 9 -7.03 2.50 -2.26
N THR A 10 -8.25 2.37 -1.74
CA THR A 10 -8.48 1.77 -0.42
C THR A 10 -8.45 0.25 -0.48
N ALA A 11 -7.97 -0.40 0.59
CA ALA A 11 -8.05 -1.85 0.70
C ALA A 11 -9.47 -2.29 1.06
N HIS A 12 -9.99 -3.26 0.32
CA HIS A 12 -11.20 -4.02 0.63
C HIS A 12 -12.39 -3.21 1.24
N GLY A 13 -13.30 -3.90 1.90
CA GLY A 13 -14.42 -3.33 2.66
C GLY A 13 -14.73 -4.15 3.90
N VAL A 14 -15.58 -3.60 4.77
CA VAL A 14 -16.01 -4.26 6.01
C VAL A 14 -16.69 -5.61 5.74
N ASN A 15 -17.33 -5.74 4.59
CA ASN A 15 -18.05 -6.92 4.11
C ASN A 15 -17.15 -7.95 3.39
N VAL A 16 -15.83 -7.71 3.29
CA VAL A 16 -14.85 -8.69 2.76
C VAL A 16 -14.21 -9.44 3.93
N GLY A 17 -14.44 -10.75 4.02
CA GLY A 17 -13.92 -11.58 5.10
C GLY A 17 -12.41 -11.78 5.06
N GLY A 18 -11.80 -12.11 6.21
CA GLY A 18 -10.40 -12.53 6.30
C GLY A 18 -9.36 -11.43 6.19
N LYS A 19 -9.77 -10.17 6.11
CA LYS A 19 -8.89 -9.02 5.95
C LYS A 19 -8.65 -8.33 7.30
N CYS A 20 -8.04 -9.07 8.23
CA CYS A 20 -7.82 -8.61 9.61
C CYS A 20 -6.73 -9.42 10.31
N SER A 21 -6.25 -8.88 11.44
CA SER A 21 -5.39 -9.64 12.37
C SER A 21 -6.08 -10.90 12.91
N PRO A 22 -5.33 -11.90 13.41
CA PRO A 22 -5.88 -13.12 13.98
C PRO A 22 -6.87 -12.89 15.12
N ASP A 23 -6.66 -11.87 15.94
CA ASP A 23 -7.56 -11.47 17.02
C ASP A 23 -8.71 -10.55 16.57
N LYS A 24 -8.77 -10.23 15.27
CA LYS A 24 -9.78 -9.40 14.60
C LYS A 24 -9.85 -7.94 15.08
N LYS A 25 -8.86 -7.48 15.83
CA LYS A 25 -8.81 -6.08 16.32
C LYS A 25 -8.31 -5.13 15.24
N PHE A 26 -7.23 -5.48 14.55
CA PHE A 26 -6.75 -4.74 13.39
C PHE A 26 -7.57 -5.13 12.15
N ARG A 27 -8.13 -4.16 11.45
CA ARG A 27 -8.95 -4.34 10.25
C ARG A 27 -8.32 -3.58 9.09
N GLU A 28 -7.86 -4.31 8.06
CA GLU A 28 -7.16 -3.75 6.90
C GLU A 28 -7.95 -2.62 6.24
N TYR A 29 -9.26 -2.83 5.98
CA TYR A 29 -10.10 -1.82 5.34
C TYR A 29 -10.15 -0.50 6.11
N LYS A 30 -10.22 -0.57 7.44
CA LYS A 30 -10.29 0.60 8.31
C LYS A 30 -8.95 1.34 8.32
N TYR A 31 -7.87 0.60 8.54
CA TYR A 31 -6.52 1.16 8.54
C TYR A 31 -6.19 1.88 7.22
N SER A 32 -6.44 1.21 6.09
CA SER A 32 -6.21 1.78 4.75
C SER A 32 -6.94 3.13 4.57
N ARG A 33 -8.21 3.22 4.98
CA ARG A 33 -9.00 4.46 4.87
C ARG A 33 -8.49 5.57 5.80
N GLU A 34 -8.04 5.23 7.00
CA GLU A 34 -7.42 6.19 7.93
C GLU A 34 -6.13 6.78 7.33
N ILE A 35 -5.26 5.94 6.78
CA ILE A 35 -4.02 6.38 6.09
C ILE A 35 -4.37 7.24 4.88
N ILE A 36 -5.28 6.81 4.02
CA ILE A 36 -5.66 7.52 2.80
C ILE A 36 -6.29 8.88 3.12
N LYS A 37 -7.10 8.98 4.16
CA LYS A 37 -7.70 10.25 4.58
C LYS A 37 -6.63 11.29 4.93
N GLN A 38 -5.60 10.91 5.69
CA GLN A 38 -4.50 11.80 6.04
C GLN A 38 -3.63 12.11 4.82
N LEU A 39 -3.25 11.09 4.05
CA LEU A 39 -2.42 11.23 2.85
C LEU A 39 -3.08 12.16 1.82
N LYS A 40 -4.39 11.98 1.57
CA LYS A 40 -5.16 12.85 0.68
C LYS A 40 -5.07 14.31 1.12
N ALA A 41 -5.33 14.60 2.39
CA ALA A 41 -5.26 15.95 2.92
C ALA A 41 -3.86 16.58 2.74
N GLU A 42 -2.80 15.80 2.98
CA GLU A 42 -1.42 16.27 2.85
C GLU A 42 -0.99 16.49 1.39
N LEU A 43 -1.46 15.66 0.47
CA LEU A 43 -1.20 15.83 -0.97
C LEU A 43 -2.00 17.01 -1.55
N GLU A 44 -3.25 17.20 -1.13
CA GLU A 44 -4.06 18.37 -1.51
C GLU A 44 -3.46 19.68 -0.97
N ALA A 45 -2.97 19.68 0.27
CA ALA A 45 -2.23 20.82 0.84
C ALA A 45 -0.94 21.14 0.07
N ALA A 46 -0.30 20.11 -0.53
CA ALA A 46 0.84 20.29 -1.44
C ALA A 46 0.39 20.74 -2.86
N GLY A 47 -0.91 20.90 -3.07
CA GLY A 47 -1.52 21.45 -4.30
C GLY A 47 -1.77 20.42 -5.39
N TYR A 48 -1.78 19.12 -5.09
CA TYR A 48 -2.18 18.08 -6.03
C TYR A 48 -3.70 17.89 -6.05
N LYS A 49 -4.22 17.35 -7.15
CA LYS A 49 -5.61 16.91 -7.24
C LYS A 49 -5.67 15.43 -6.92
N VAL A 50 -6.41 15.07 -5.88
CA VAL A 50 -6.44 13.71 -5.34
C VAL A 50 -7.87 13.16 -5.35
N PHE A 51 -8.01 11.94 -5.85
CA PHE A 51 -9.25 11.16 -5.80
C PHE A 51 -9.04 9.88 -5.00
N VAL A 52 -10.12 9.35 -4.46
CA VAL A 52 -10.15 8.05 -3.79
C VAL A 52 -11.10 7.13 -4.56
N ASP A 53 -10.68 5.89 -4.82
CA ASP A 53 -11.48 4.93 -5.58
C ASP A 53 -12.79 4.51 -4.87
N MET A 54 -12.70 4.22 -3.56
CA MET A 54 -13.85 3.87 -2.72
C MET A 54 -13.69 4.45 -1.31
N GLU A 55 -14.46 5.48 -0.97
CA GLU A 55 -14.39 6.12 0.35
C GLU A 55 -15.22 5.37 1.41
N GLY A 56 -16.33 4.75 1.03
CA GLY A 56 -17.22 4.05 1.94
C GLY A 56 -16.62 2.76 2.51
N ASP A 57 -17.06 2.36 3.70
CA ASP A 57 -16.60 1.14 4.37
C ASP A 57 -17.11 -0.13 3.68
N GLU A 58 -18.30 -0.11 3.11
CA GLU A 58 -18.85 -1.22 2.33
C GLU A 58 -18.41 -1.12 0.86
N VAL A 59 -18.13 -2.28 0.29
CA VAL A 59 -17.76 -2.40 -1.12
C VAL A 59 -18.81 -3.25 -1.88
N PRO A 60 -18.97 -3.06 -3.20
CA PRO A 60 -19.95 -3.78 -3.98
C PRO A 60 -19.71 -5.30 -3.98
N GLY A 61 -20.63 -6.06 -3.46
CA GLY A 61 -20.72 -7.51 -3.61
C GLY A 61 -19.53 -8.29 -3.02
N LYS A 62 -19.10 -9.34 -3.74
CA LYS A 62 -17.93 -10.16 -3.40
C LYS A 62 -16.65 -9.49 -3.89
N GLN A 63 -15.50 -9.95 -3.41
CA GLN A 63 -14.17 -9.39 -3.72
C GLN A 63 -13.92 -9.19 -5.24
N SER A 64 -14.38 -10.08 -6.11
CA SER A 64 -14.23 -9.93 -7.57
C SER A 64 -14.95 -8.68 -8.11
N LYS A 65 -16.17 -8.39 -7.63
CA LYS A 65 -16.93 -7.20 -8.03
C LYS A 65 -16.34 -5.91 -7.46
N GLU A 66 -15.80 -5.97 -6.26
CA GLU A 66 -15.07 -4.87 -5.65
C GLU A 66 -13.90 -4.43 -6.53
N LEU A 67 -13.04 -5.38 -6.93
CA LEU A 67 -11.86 -5.11 -7.75
C LEU A 67 -12.24 -4.56 -9.13
N GLU A 68 -13.26 -5.11 -9.76
CA GLU A 68 -13.80 -4.61 -11.02
C GLU A 68 -14.27 -3.16 -10.90
N GLN A 69 -15.06 -2.86 -9.85
CA GLN A 69 -15.59 -1.52 -9.63
C GLN A 69 -14.48 -0.49 -9.39
N ARG A 70 -13.41 -0.85 -8.67
CA ARG A 70 -12.23 0.00 -8.48
C ARG A 70 -11.61 0.36 -9.83
N CYS A 71 -11.38 -0.62 -10.69
CA CYS A 71 -10.84 -0.40 -12.03
C CYS A 71 -11.75 0.47 -12.89
N ILE A 72 -13.08 0.31 -12.81
CA ILE A 72 -14.04 1.16 -13.52
C ILE A 72 -13.87 2.62 -13.09
N ILE A 73 -13.81 2.91 -11.78
CA ILE A 73 -13.66 4.27 -11.24
C ILE A 73 -12.32 4.87 -11.68
N VAL A 74 -11.21 4.15 -11.50
CA VAL A 74 -9.87 4.62 -11.90
C VAL A 74 -9.83 4.91 -13.40
N ASN A 75 -10.35 4.01 -14.23
CA ASN A 75 -10.35 4.18 -15.68
C ASN A 75 -11.29 5.30 -16.15
N GLN A 76 -12.37 5.60 -15.43
CA GLN A 76 -13.20 6.79 -15.68
C GLN A 76 -12.42 8.08 -15.43
N LEU A 77 -11.66 8.15 -14.33
CA LEU A 77 -10.79 9.29 -14.05
C LEU A 77 -9.68 9.42 -15.10
N CYS A 78 -9.09 8.30 -15.53
CA CYS A 78 -8.09 8.29 -16.61
C CYS A 78 -8.66 8.83 -17.94
N ARG A 79 -9.91 8.48 -18.28
CA ARG A 79 -10.58 9.04 -19.48
C ARG A 79 -10.85 10.53 -19.34
N GLN A 80 -11.24 10.98 -18.14
CA GLN A 80 -11.57 12.39 -17.88
C GLN A 80 -10.34 13.30 -17.90
N TYR A 81 -9.22 12.86 -17.31
CA TYR A 81 -8.03 13.68 -17.10
C TYR A 81 -6.84 13.33 -18.00
N GLY A 82 -6.99 12.31 -18.84
CA GLY A 82 -5.91 11.75 -19.64
C GLY A 82 -5.08 10.72 -18.87
N THR A 83 -4.94 9.53 -19.45
CA THR A 83 -4.20 8.39 -18.82
C THR A 83 -2.76 8.77 -18.45
N ALA A 84 -2.08 9.54 -19.29
CA ALA A 84 -0.71 9.97 -19.04
C ALA A 84 -0.59 10.97 -17.87
N ASN A 85 -1.69 11.57 -17.44
CA ASN A 85 -1.74 12.53 -16.34
C ASN A 85 -2.14 11.89 -15.01
N CYS A 86 -2.52 10.61 -14.99
CA CYS A 86 -2.98 9.90 -13.81
C CYS A 86 -1.94 8.92 -13.29
N ILE A 87 -1.94 8.71 -11.97
CA ILE A 87 -1.30 7.58 -11.29
C ILE A 87 -2.30 6.97 -10.31
N TYR A 88 -2.15 5.67 -10.04
CA TYR A 88 -2.95 4.95 -9.06
C TYR A 88 -2.06 4.28 -8.01
N VAL A 89 -2.31 4.53 -6.73
CA VAL A 89 -1.59 3.90 -5.60
C VAL A 89 -2.61 3.28 -4.66
N SER A 90 -2.64 1.94 -4.62
CA SER A 90 -3.54 1.15 -3.76
C SER A 90 -2.82 0.77 -2.47
N ILE A 91 -3.40 1.09 -1.32
CA ILE A 91 -2.76 0.98 0.01
C ILE A 91 -3.36 -0.18 0.79
N HIS A 92 -2.60 -1.26 0.94
CA HIS A 92 -2.98 -2.52 1.57
C HIS A 92 -2.10 -2.87 2.76
N VAL A 93 -2.46 -3.94 3.48
CA VAL A 93 -1.65 -4.57 4.53
C VAL A 93 -1.62 -6.08 4.30
N ASN A 94 -0.42 -6.64 4.19
CA ASN A 94 -0.18 -8.02 3.78
C ASN A 94 -0.63 -9.04 4.84
N ALA A 95 -0.67 -10.32 4.43
CA ALA A 95 -0.86 -11.46 5.32
C ALA A 95 0.02 -12.64 4.85
N ALA A 96 0.65 -13.35 5.79
CA ALA A 96 1.54 -14.46 5.50
C ALA A 96 0.88 -15.83 5.64
N GLY A 97 -0.23 -15.91 6.38
CA GLY A 97 -0.86 -17.16 6.72
C GLY A 97 -2.36 -17.20 6.58
N SER A 98 -2.93 -18.29 7.05
CA SER A 98 -4.37 -18.47 7.14
C SER A 98 -4.94 -17.78 8.39
N GLU A 99 -6.21 -17.42 8.34
CA GLU A 99 -6.95 -16.80 9.45
C GLU A 99 -6.72 -17.46 10.83
N GLY A 100 -6.60 -16.61 11.83
CA GLY A 100 -6.57 -17.03 13.23
C GLY A 100 -5.20 -17.38 13.80
N LYS A 101 -4.10 -17.24 13.05
CA LYS A 101 -2.74 -17.50 13.54
C LYS A 101 -1.83 -16.30 13.36
N TRP A 102 -1.11 -15.93 14.42
CA TRP A 102 -0.01 -14.98 14.32
C TRP A 102 1.18 -15.61 13.62
N MET A 103 1.77 -14.86 12.69
CA MET A 103 2.88 -15.29 11.85
C MET A 103 4.13 -14.45 12.13
N ASN A 104 5.28 -14.92 11.61
CA ASN A 104 6.57 -14.25 11.79
C ASN A 104 7.09 -13.55 10.52
N ALA A 105 6.39 -13.67 9.40
CA ALA A 105 6.72 -12.91 8.22
C ALA A 105 6.33 -11.45 8.42
N GLY A 106 7.13 -10.53 7.88
CA GLY A 106 6.91 -9.09 7.97
C GLY A 106 7.58 -8.37 6.81
N GLY A 107 7.38 -7.09 6.74
CA GLY A 107 8.06 -6.17 5.82
C GLY A 107 7.15 -5.47 4.84
N TRP A 108 7.54 -4.25 4.53
CA TRP A 108 6.91 -3.42 3.52
C TRP A 108 7.34 -3.86 2.12
N CYS A 109 6.44 -3.84 1.17
CA CYS A 109 6.74 -3.99 -0.25
C CYS A 109 5.72 -3.27 -1.13
N ALA A 110 6.09 -3.07 -2.39
CA ALA A 110 5.21 -2.58 -3.44
C ALA A 110 5.14 -3.61 -4.57
N TYR A 111 4.00 -3.65 -5.23
CA TYR A 111 3.73 -4.49 -6.39
C TYR A 111 3.41 -3.65 -7.61
N THR A 112 3.98 -4.04 -8.75
CA THR A 112 3.57 -3.61 -10.08
C THR A 112 3.01 -4.79 -10.87
N SER A 113 2.45 -4.55 -12.06
CA SER A 113 2.12 -5.61 -13.00
C SER A 113 3.39 -6.15 -13.66
N ARG A 114 3.37 -7.42 -14.06
CA ARG A 114 4.53 -8.12 -14.62
C ARG A 114 5.12 -7.43 -15.85
N GLY A 115 6.45 -7.43 -15.93
CA GLY A 115 7.25 -6.86 -17.01
C GLY A 115 7.50 -5.38 -16.84
N LYS A 116 8.40 -4.81 -17.63
CA LYS A 116 8.78 -3.39 -17.53
C LYS A 116 7.62 -2.45 -17.83
N THR A 117 7.20 -1.72 -16.83
CA THR A 117 6.06 -0.81 -16.89
C THR A 117 6.45 0.61 -16.47
N LYS A 118 5.56 1.56 -16.70
CA LYS A 118 5.75 2.94 -16.18
C LYS A 118 5.53 3.01 -14.66
N ALA A 119 4.96 1.98 -14.05
CA ALA A 119 4.73 1.93 -12.62
C ALA A 119 6.01 1.60 -11.83
N ASP A 120 7.01 0.96 -12.43
CA ASP A 120 8.26 0.56 -11.79
C ASP A 120 9.02 1.78 -11.24
N ALA A 121 9.05 2.89 -12.00
CA ALA A 121 9.63 4.14 -11.50
C ALA A 121 8.86 4.73 -10.30
N LEU A 122 7.52 4.61 -10.26
CA LEU A 122 6.72 5.01 -9.11
C LEU A 122 6.99 4.09 -7.91
N ALA A 123 7.06 2.77 -8.13
CA ALA A 123 7.38 1.80 -7.10
C ALA A 123 8.78 2.03 -6.52
N THR A 124 9.78 2.28 -7.36
CA THR A 124 11.15 2.62 -6.92
C THR A 124 11.17 3.85 -6.00
N ASN A 125 10.50 4.95 -6.38
CA ASN A 125 10.39 6.15 -5.53
C ASN A 125 9.68 5.86 -4.19
N LEU A 126 8.67 4.98 -4.18
CA LEU A 126 8.01 4.55 -2.97
C LEU A 126 8.95 3.71 -2.08
N TYR A 127 9.78 2.83 -2.66
CA TYR A 127 10.80 2.08 -1.92
C TYR A 127 11.87 2.99 -1.30
N GLU A 128 12.37 3.96 -2.04
CA GLU A 128 13.35 4.94 -1.53
C GLU A 128 12.77 5.72 -0.35
N ALA A 129 11.52 6.18 -0.47
CA ALA A 129 10.83 6.86 0.62
C ALA A 129 10.59 5.92 1.82
N ALA A 130 10.19 4.66 1.58
CA ALA A 130 9.99 3.68 2.63
C ALA A 130 11.27 3.37 3.40
N GLN A 131 12.42 3.26 2.72
CA GLN A 131 13.72 3.05 3.38
C GLN A 131 14.07 4.18 4.35
N VAL A 132 13.68 5.41 4.05
CA VAL A 132 13.89 6.57 4.94
C VAL A 132 12.89 6.55 6.10
N GLU A 133 11.60 6.45 5.81
CA GLU A 133 10.54 6.64 6.82
C GLU A 133 10.39 5.43 7.77
N LEU A 134 10.74 4.23 7.32
CA LEU A 134 10.74 3.01 8.15
C LEU A 134 12.11 2.64 8.72
N ALA A 135 13.13 3.52 8.60
CA ALA A 135 14.49 3.23 9.08
C ALA A 135 14.54 2.91 10.58
N ASP A 136 13.79 3.64 11.39
CA ASP A 136 13.73 3.39 12.84
C ASP A 136 13.01 2.08 13.17
N TYR A 137 11.97 1.73 12.41
CA TYR A 137 11.31 0.44 12.54
C TYR A 137 12.27 -0.70 12.18
N ALA A 138 13.04 -0.56 11.11
CA ALA A 138 14.08 -1.53 10.73
C ALA A 138 15.10 -1.73 11.86
N LYS A 139 15.61 -0.64 12.46
CA LYS A 139 16.53 -0.72 13.62
C LYS A 139 15.89 -1.45 14.82
N THR A 140 14.61 -1.20 15.07
CA THR A 140 13.86 -1.86 16.15
C THR A 140 13.76 -3.38 15.91
N LEU A 141 13.47 -3.80 14.69
CA LEU A 141 13.44 -5.21 14.32
C LEU A 141 14.81 -5.87 14.46
N ASP A 142 15.87 -5.22 14.00
CA ASP A 142 17.23 -5.76 14.08
C ASP A 142 17.73 -5.87 15.53
N ALA A 143 17.40 -4.91 16.38
CA ALA A 143 17.66 -5.00 17.81
C ALA A 143 16.88 -6.15 18.46
N GLY A 144 15.61 -6.32 18.10
CA GLY A 144 14.77 -7.40 18.62
C GLY A 144 15.22 -8.80 18.17
N LYS A 145 15.74 -8.95 16.96
CA LYS A 145 16.37 -10.23 16.52
C LYS A 145 17.57 -10.59 17.38
N LYS A 146 18.47 -9.64 17.66
CA LYS A 146 19.66 -9.85 18.49
C LYS A 146 19.31 -10.32 19.91
N THR A 147 18.16 -9.93 20.42
CA THR A 147 17.67 -10.32 21.77
C THR A 147 16.75 -11.55 21.74
N GLY A 148 16.43 -12.09 20.56
CA GLY A 148 15.47 -13.17 20.40
C GLY A 148 14.00 -12.75 20.55
N ALA A 149 13.72 -11.45 20.68
CA ALA A 149 12.35 -10.93 20.77
C ALA A 149 11.60 -11.03 19.44
N TYR A 150 12.33 -11.02 18.32
CA TYR A 150 11.79 -11.15 16.98
C TYR A 150 12.45 -12.29 16.19
N SER A 151 11.69 -12.91 15.32
CA SER A 151 12.17 -13.96 14.42
C SER A 151 13.12 -13.40 13.35
N GLU A 152 14.12 -14.18 12.94
CA GLU A 152 15.00 -13.88 11.80
C GLU A 152 14.23 -13.72 10.47
N LYS A 153 13.02 -14.29 10.37
CA LYS A 153 12.15 -14.13 9.21
C LYS A 153 11.48 -12.77 9.13
N GLN A 154 11.48 -12.00 10.21
CA GLN A 154 10.89 -10.67 10.27
C GLN A 154 11.81 -9.65 9.59
N ARG A 155 11.29 -8.92 8.64
CA ARG A 155 12.03 -7.95 7.82
C ARG A 155 11.29 -6.62 7.80
N ALA A 156 12.03 -5.52 7.67
CA ALA A 156 11.41 -4.21 7.44
C ALA A 156 10.97 -4.03 5.99
N PHE A 157 11.71 -4.65 5.06
CA PHE A 157 11.45 -4.53 3.62
C PHE A 157 11.51 -5.90 2.94
N ARG A 158 10.73 -6.05 1.88
CA ARG A 158 10.74 -7.20 0.98
C ARG A 158 10.97 -6.66 -0.43
N THR A 159 12.09 -7.03 -1.03
CA THR A 159 12.48 -6.59 -2.37
C THR A 159 12.65 -7.78 -3.28
N ASP A 160 12.40 -7.58 -4.56
CA ASP A 160 12.73 -8.50 -5.64
C ASP A 160 13.52 -7.71 -6.71
N TYR A 161 14.72 -8.13 -7.02
CA TYR A 161 15.58 -7.50 -8.03
C TYR A 161 15.73 -8.38 -9.28
N ALA A 162 14.80 -9.28 -9.52
CA ALA A 162 14.89 -10.24 -10.63
C ALA A 162 14.93 -9.55 -12.01
N ASP A 163 14.26 -8.42 -12.15
CA ASP A 163 14.19 -7.63 -13.39
C ASP A 163 14.97 -6.30 -13.33
N GLY A 164 15.57 -5.97 -12.18
CA GLY A 164 16.53 -4.86 -12.00
C GLY A 164 16.04 -3.70 -11.14
N ASP A 165 14.81 -3.77 -10.59
CA ASP A 165 14.26 -2.84 -9.62
C ASP A 165 13.73 -3.54 -8.36
N PRO A 166 13.33 -2.83 -7.28
CA PRO A 166 13.07 -3.45 -5.99
C PRO A 166 11.65 -3.99 -5.81
N ASP A 167 10.73 -3.75 -6.73
CA ASP A 167 9.33 -4.11 -6.54
C ASP A 167 9.04 -5.59 -6.79
N GLN A 168 7.88 -6.01 -6.31
CA GLN A 168 7.36 -7.35 -6.53
C GLN A 168 6.46 -7.31 -7.76
N GLU A 169 6.57 -8.29 -8.64
CA GLU A 169 5.72 -8.36 -9.80
C GLU A 169 4.54 -9.33 -9.61
N SER A 170 3.33 -8.80 -9.73
CA SER A 170 2.12 -9.62 -9.71
C SER A 170 0.99 -8.99 -10.51
N ASN A 171 0.32 -9.79 -11.34
CA ASN A 171 -0.86 -9.35 -12.06
C ASN A 171 -2.09 -9.31 -11.14
N PHE A 172 -1.99 -8.57 -10.02
CA PHE A 172 -3.18 -8.27 -9.23
C PHE A 172 -4.21 -7.55 -10.09
N TYR A 173 -5.48 -7.84 -9.84
CA TYR A 173 -6.56 -7.38 -10.71
C TYR A 173 -6.51 -5.87 -10.95
N VAL A 174 -6.34 -5.09 -9.89
CA VAL A 174 -6.30 -3.62 -10.00
C VAL A 174 -5.06 -3.10 -10.73
N LEU A 175 -3.93 -3.83 -10.69
CA LEU A 175 -2.72 -3.46 -11.44
C LEU A 175 -2.86 -3.78 -12.93
N ALA A 176 -3.43 -4.94 -13.24
CA ALA A 176 -3.57 -5.42 -14.61
C ALA A 176 -4.70 -4.75 -15.41
N HIS A 177 -5.72 -4.18 -14.73
CA HIS A 177 -6.92 -3.66 -15.37
C HIS A 177 -7.10 -2.13 -15.23
N THR A 178 -6.13 -1.43 -14.69
CA THR A 178 -6.10 0.04 -14.70
C THR A 178 -5.26 0.58 -15.85
N SER A 179 -5.65 1.73 -16.40
CA SER A 179 -5.05 2.28 -17.62
C SER A 179 -3.81 3.15 -17.35
N CYS A 180 -3.65 3.69 -16.13
CA CYS A 180 -2.51 4.52 -15.73
C CYS A 180 -1.45 3.68 -15.00
N PRO A 181 -0.23 4.22 -14.78
CA PRO A 181 0.74 3.61 -13.89
C PRO A 181 0.12 3.31 -12.52
N ALA A 182 0.16 2.05 -12.10
CA ALA A 182 -0.52 1.55 -10.91
C ALA A 182 0.43 0.77 -10.02
N VAL A 183 0.47 1.11 -8.73
CA VAL A 183 1.25 0.42 -7.69
C VAL A 183 0.32 0.02 -6.55
N LEU A 184 0.49 -1.20 -6.05
CA LEU A 184 -0.15 -1.65 -4.82
C LEU A 184 0.93 -1.79 -3.75
N THR A 185 0.77 -1.10 -2.63
CA THR A 185 1.68 -1.21 -1.49
C THR A 185 1.10 -2.13 -0.42
N GLU A 186 1.95 -3.01 0.08
CA GLU A 186 1.66 -3.88 1.21
C GLU A 186 2.42 -3.36 2.44
N ASN A 187 1.70 -2.66 3.29
CA ASN A 187 2.25 -1.93 4.42
C ASN A 187 2.38 -2.84 5.63
N LEU A 188 3.45 -3.66 5.64
CA LEU A 188 3.70 -4.66 6.68
C LEU A 188 2.61 -5.75 6.70
N PHE A 189 2.50 -6.51 7.80
CA PHE A 189 1.67 -7.71 7.86
C PHE A 189 0.63 -7.64 8.98
N GLN A 190 -0.66 -7.81 8.64
CA GLN A 190 -1.77 -7.79 9.60
C GLN A 190 -1.81 -9.01 10.53
N ASP A 191 -1.09 -10.07 10.21
CA ASP A 191 -0.93 -11.28 11.02
C ASP A 191 0.43 -11.38 11.74
N ASN A 192 1.20 -10.27 11.78
CA ASN A 192 2.42 -10.14 12.56
C ASN A 192 2.21 -9.16 13.71
N LYS A 193 2.46 -9.61 14.96
CA LYS A 193 2.21 -8.79 16.16
C LYS A 193 3.03 -7.49 16.20
N ALA A 194 4.31 -7.55 15.82
CA ALA A 194 5.17 -6.37 15.85
C ALA A 194 4.77 -5.38 14.75
N ASP A 195 4.44 -5.88 13.56
CA ASP A 195 3.96 -5.06 12.45
C ASP A 195 2.64 -4.37 12.81
N VAL A 196 1.67 -5.09 13.37
CA VAL A 196 0.39 -4.53 13.81
C VAL A 196 0.60 -3.48 14.91
N ALA A 197 1.43 -3.77 15.92
CA ALA A 197 1.70 -2.80 16.98
C ALA A 197 2.35 -1.51 16.45
N PHE A 198 3.23 -1.63 15.45
CA PHE A 198 3.80 -0.46 14.78
C PHE A 198 2.75 0.30 13.97
N LEU A 199 1.96 -0.38 13.14
CA LEU A 199 0.92 0.23 12.30
C LEU A 199 -0.14 0.97 13.13
N GLU A 200 -0.52 0.45 14.30
CA GLU A 200 -1.49 1.08 15.20
C GLU A 200 -0.90 2.25 15.99
N SER A 201 0.43 2.38 16.07
CA SER A 201 1.07 3.51 16.72
C SER A 201 0.95 4.80 15.89
N GLU A 202 0.96 5.96 16.55
CA GLU A 202 1.01 7.26 15.88
C GLU A 202 2.25 7.37 14.99
N LYS A 203 3.43 6.94 15.49
CA LYS A 203 4.68 6.93 14.75
C LYS A 203 4.56 6.08 13.48
N GLY A 204 3.95 4.90 13.57
CA GLY A 204 3.77 4.01 12.43
C GLY A 204 2.82 4.59 11.39
N ARG A 205 1.67 5.10 11.80
CA ARG A 205 0.72 5.78 10.88
C ARG A 205 1.38 6.95 10.15
N ASN A 206 2.08 7.80 10.89
CA ASN A 206 2.76 8.95 10.30
C ASN A 206 3.87 8.52 9.31
N ALA A 207 4.63 7.48 9.63
CA ALA A 207 5.65 6.93 8.73
C ALA A 207 5.03 6.38 7.42
N ILE A 208 3.92 5.65 7.51
CA ILE A 208 3.22 5.13 6.32
C ILE A 208 2.65 6.27 5.47
N VAL A 209 2.08 7.31 6.06
CA VAL A 209 1.62 8.50 5.32
C VAL A 209 2.81 9.21 4.66
N ALA A 210 3.89 9.43 5.40
CA ALA A 210 5.06 10.16 4.92
C ALA A 210 5.76 9.46 3.75
N LEU A 211 5.93 8.12 3.80
CA LEU A 211 6.54 7.37 2.72
C LEU A 211 5.72 7.45 1.42
N HIS A 212 4.39 7.34 1.50
CA HIS A 212 3.54 7.47 0.32
C HIS A 212 3.57 8.89 -0.24
N LYS A 213 3.44 9.91 0.62
CA LYS A 213 3.54 11.31 0.19
C LYS A 213 4.85 11.59 -0.52
N LYS A 214 5.98 11.23 0.09
CA LYS A 214 7.31 11.47 -0.48
C LYS A 214 7.53 10.70 -1.77
N GLY A 215 7.23 9.39 -1.78
CA GLY A 215 7.41 8.56 -2.97
C GLY A 215 6.54 9.03 -4.15
N ILE A 216 5.29 9.42 -3.90
CA ILE A 216 4.41 9.99 -4.93
C ILE A 216 4.95 11.33 -5.45
N ILE A 217 5.34 12.25 -4.56
CA ILE A 217 5.82 13.58 -4.95
C ILE A 217 7.15 13.49 -5.72
N ASN A 218 8.06 12.61 -5.30
CA ASN A 218 9.36 12.41 -5.97
C ASN A 218 9.20 11.84 -7.39
N TYR A 219 8.16 11.03 -7.63
CA TYR A 219 7.85 10.51 -8.95
C TYR A 219 7.24 11.55 -9.89
N LEU A 220 6.48 12.54 -9.38
CA LEU A 220 5.72 13.54 -10.19
C LEU A 220 6.54 14.74 -10.62
#